data_8484f9a43823148b78dc27d20e22ce95
#
_entry.id   8484f9a43823148b78dc27d20e22ce95
#
_cell.length_a   1.000
_cell.length_b   1.000
_cell.length_c   1.000
_cell.angle_alpha   90.00
_cell.angle_beta   90.00
_cell.angle_gamma   90.00
#
_symmetry.space_group_name_H-M   'P 1'
#
loop_
_entity.id
_entity.type
_entity.pdbx_description
1 polymer ?
#
loop_
_entity_poly.entity_id
_entity_poly.type
_entity_poly.pdbx_seq_one_letter_code
_entity_poly.pdbx_strand_id
1 'polypeptide(L)'
;MSDSRKIWLIGADSFTGTHLLPCLEKSDYHVDTEEVDITNVNQVEDRILRIQPDYIINLAAVSFVPDGEDESIYAVNTFGPQNILSACLKLSKPPKNIILASSANIYGLQDKDRVNEGCKPNPVNHYGCSKWSMEQIAQTYSSDLNITITRPFNYTGLGQQSKFIVPKIVEHFKQKSPTLKLGNIDVWRDFSDVRWIAEAYTSLLATPADGIRRVNLCSGRLIAIKEIIAILQEVTGHEINIETDHDLMRQADIKRQCGDNKKLFELLPELPLPIAFEKTMQWMVESQ
;
A
#
# COMPACT_ATOMS: atom_id res chain seq x y z
N MET A 1 -16.26 20.42 -24.29
CA MET A 1 -15.05 20.58 -23.48
C MET A 1 -14.95 19.35 -22.62
N SER A 2 -13.93 18.51 -22.81
CA SER A 2 -13.71 17.32 -21.99
C SER A 2 -13.54 17.79 -20.54
N ASP A 3 -14.40 17.32 -19.65
CA ASP A 3 -14.35 17.61 -18.21
C ASP A 3 -13.04 16.96 -17.72
N SER A 4 -11.94 17.71 -17.70
CA SER A 4 -10.61 17.18 -17.37
C SER A 4 -10.65 16.73 -15.92
N ARG A 5 -10.51 15.41 -15.72
CA ARG A 5 -10.52 14.78 -14.40
C ARG A 5 -9.19 15.03 -13.72
N LYS A 6 -9.15 16.03 -12.83
CA LYS A 6 -7.92 16.41 -12.11
C LYS A 6 -7.70 15.51 -10.90
N ILE A 7 -6.53 14.91 -10.81
CA ILE A 7 -6.09 14.14 -9.64
C ILE A 7 -4.93 14.86 -8.98
N TRP A 8 -4.93 14.92 -7.65
CA TRP A 8 -3.72 15.15 -6.88
C TRP A 8 -3.20 13.81 -6.36
N LEU A 9 -2.05 13.37 -6.90
CA LEU A 9 -1.36 12.16 -6.47
C LEU A 9 -0.21 12.53 -5.53
N ILE A 10 -0.39 12.31 -4.25
CA ILE A 10 0.58 12.58 -3.20
C ILE A 10 1.45 11.34 -3.00
N GLY A 11 2.77 11.48 -3.05
CA GLY A 11 3.73 10.38 -3.03
C GLY A 11 3.86 9.67 -4.38
N ALA A 12 3.83 10.43 -5.47
CA ALA A 12 4.02 9.91 -6.83
C ALA A 12 5.40 9.28 -7.06
N ASP A 13 6.41 9.73 -6.34
CA ASP A 13 7.80 9.23 -6.30
C ASP A 13 7.96 7.96 -5.45
N SER A 14 6.96 7.61 -4.65
CA SER A 14 6.97 6.37 -3.85
C SER A 14 6.94 5.12 -4.73
N PHE A 15 7.34 3.97 -4.17
CA PHE A 15 7.26 2.68 -4.85
C PHE A 15 5.90 2.42 -5.50
N THR A 16 4.80 2.71 -4.80
CA THR A 16 3.45 2.55 -5.35
C THR A 16 3.13 3.61 -6.38
N GLY A 17 3.52 4.86 -6.11
CA GLY A 17 3.25 6.02 -6.97
C GLY A 17 3.87 5.88 -8.35
N THR A 18 5.12 5.38 -8.45
CA THR A 18 5.81 5.17 -9.73
C THR A 18 5.13 4.14 -10.63
N HIS A 19 4.41 3.18 -10.05
CA HIS A 19 3.60 2.22 -10.82
C HIS A 19 2.17 2.71 -11.08
N LEU A 20 1.62 3.53 -10.19
CA LEU A 20 0.26 4.04 -10.31
C LEU A 20 0.15 5.18 -11.33
N LEU A 21 1.12 6.10 -11.34
CA LEU A 21 1.09 7.26 -12.23
C LEU A 21 0.86 6.90 -13.71
N PRO A 22 1.59 5.94 -14.31
CA PRO A 22 1.33 5.54 -15.70
C PRO A 22 -0.07 4.95 -15.93
N CYS A 23 -0.68 4.30 -14.93
CA CYS A 23 -2.03 3.76 -15.03
C CYS A 23 -3.07 4.88 -15.05
N LEU A 24 -2.89 5.92 -14.23
CA LEU A 24 -3.78 7.09 -14.20
C LEU A 24 -3.70 7.90 -15.49
N GLU A 25 -2.49 8.14 -16.01
CA GLU A 25 -2.28 8.87 -17.26
C GLU A 25 -2.94 8.17 -18.46
N LYS A 26 -2.85 6.83 -18.52
CA LYS A 26 -3.55 6.02 -19.55
C LYS A 26 -5.08 6.11 -19.47
N SER A 27 -5.62 6.49 -18.32
CA SER A 27 -7.06 6.57 -18.06
C SER A 27 -7.63 7.98 -18.22
N ASP A 28 -6.96 8.85 -19.00
CA ASP A 28 -7.36 10.24 -19.30
C ASP A 28 -7.52 11.14 -18.06
N TYR A 29 -6.75 10.87 -17.01
CA TYR A 29 -6.65 11.77 -15.87
C TYR A 29 -5.52 12.80 -16.07
N HIS A 30 -5.79 14.04 -15.67
CA HIS A 30 -4.74 15.04 -15.50
C HIS A 30 -4.16 14.92 -14.09
N VAL A 31 -2.97 14.32 -13.98
CA VAL A 31 -2.36 14.01 -12.69
C VAL A 31 -1.40 15.12 -12.29
N ASP A 32 -1.67 15.71 -11.14
CA ASP A 32 -0.78 16.64 -10.46
C ASP A 32 0.06 15.87 -9.44
N THR A 33 1.38 15.98 -9.54
CA THR A 33 2.34 15.26 -8.71
C THR A 33 3.26 16.18 -7.92
N GLU A 34 2.95 17.50 -7.88
CA GLU A 34 3.79 18.44 -7.13
C GLU A 34 3.85 18.07 -5.65
N GLU A 35 5.06 17.89 -5.15
CA GLU A 35 5.32 17.55 -3.77
C GLU A 35 4.93 18.69 -2.82
N VAL A 36 4.30 18.30 -1.72
CA VAL A 36 3.89 19.18 -0.64
C VAL A 36 4.16 18.47 0.68
N ASP A 37 4.72 19.19 1.63
CA ASP A 37 4.79 18.69 3.00
C ASP A 37 3.37 18.63 3.59
N ILE A 38 2.80 17.42 3.62
CA ILE A 38 1.43 17.21 4.12
C ILE A 38 1.29 17.49 5.62
N THR A 39 2.40 17.58 6.36
CA THR A 39 2.37 17.98 7.79
C THR A 39 2.20 19.49 7.94
N ASN A 40 2.47 20.26 6.91
CA ASN A 40 2.29 21.71 6.88
C ASN A 40 0.89 22.10 6.37
N VAL A 41 0.01 22.48 7.30
CA VAL A 41 -1.39 22.84 7.01
C VAL A 41 -1.51 23.89 5.90
N ASN A 42 -0.68 24.94 5.94
CA ASN A 42 -0.76 26.05 4.97
C ASN A 42 -0.39 25.59 3.56
N GLN A 43 0.68 24.79 3.42
CA GLN A 43 1.08 24.25 2.12
C GLN A 43 -0.02 23.36 1.51
N VAL A 44 -0.63 22.49 2.32
CA VAL A 44 -1.72 21.63 1.89
C VAL A 44 -2.93 22.44 1.45
N GLU A 45 -3.31 23.44 2.25
CA GLU A 45 -4.45 24.31 1.95
C GLU A 45 -4.24 25.11 0.65
N ASP A 46 -3.11 25.80 0.53
CA ASP A 46 -2.76 26.57 -0.66
C ASP A 46 -2.74 25.67 -1.91
N ARG A 47 -2.22 24.46 -1.77
CA ARG A 47 -2.18 23.49 -2.88
C ARG A 47 -3.58 23.08 -3.31
N ILE A 48 -4.42 22.65 -2.41
CA ILE A 48 -5.79 22.18 -2.70
C ILE A 48 -6.63 23.32 -3.31
N LEU A 49 -6.55 24.53 -2.76
CA LEU A 49 -7.28 25.70 -3.29
C LEU A 49 -6.82 26.08 -4.69
N ARG A 50 -5.53 25.94 -5.00
CA ARG A 50 -4.96 26.24 -6.32
C ARG A 50 -5.36 25.25 -7.39
N ILE A 51 -5.27 23.94 -7.11
CA ILE A 51 -5.52 22.90 -8.10
C ILE A 51 -6.98 22.49 -8.22
N GLN A 52 -7.77 22.61 -7.13
CA GLN A 52 -9.17 22.19 -7.06
C GLN A 52 -9.37 20.78 -7.64
N PRO A 53 -8.81 19.74 -7.01
CA PRO A 53 -8.80 18.40 -7.56
C PRO A 53 -10.19 17.76 -7.55
N ASP A 54 -10.54 17.04 -8.62
CA ASP A 54 -11.72 16.17 -8.64
C ASP A 54 -11.52 14.90 -7.83
N TYR A 55 -10.26 14.47 -7.70
CA TYR A 55 -9.84 13.26 -6.99
C TYR A 55 -8.52 13.48 -6.27
N ILE A 56 -8.35 12.79 -5.16
CA ILE A 56 -7.08 12.78 -4.40
C ILE A 56 -6.70 11.33 -4.13
N ILE A 57 -5.41 11.01 -4.31
CA ILE A 57 -4.82 9.75 -3.83
C ILE A 57 -3.63 10.12 -2.94
N ASN A 58 -3.72 9.76 -1.66
CA ASN A 58 -2.61 9.95 -0.72
C ASN A 58 -1.90 8.61 -0.44
N LEU A 59 -0.71 8.48 -1.02
CA LEU A 59 0.22 7.37 -0.79
C LEU A 59 1.36 7.75 0.16
N ALA A 60 1.49 9.04 0.52
CA ALA A 60 2.56 9.48 1.41
C ALA A 60 2.47 8.79 2.76
N ALA A 61 3.56 8.18 3.18
CA ALA A 61 3.64 7.50 4.46
C ALA A 61 5.10 7.26 4.88
N VAL A 62 5.35 7.34 6.17
CA VAL A 62 6.52 6.74 6.80
C VAL A 62 6.18 5.29 7.10
N SER A 63 6.75 4.34 6.31
CA SER A 63 6.39 2.91 6.36
C SER A 63 7.41 2.03 7.08
N PHE A 64 8.60 2.55 7.34
CA PHE A 64 9.68 1.84 7.99
C PHE A 64 10.44 2.76 8.93
N VAL A 65 10.37 2.45 10.22
CA VAL A 65 11.16 3.10 11.26
C VAL A 65 11.94 2.00 11.97
N PRO A 66 13.29 1.97 11.86
CA PRO A 66 14.11 0.88 12.40
C PRO A 66 13.94 0.69 13.91
N ASP A 67 13.78 1.77 14.66
CA ASP A 67 13.79 1.76 16.14
C ASP A 67 12.46 2.15 16.79
N GLY A 68 11.38 2.24 16.02
CA GLY A 68 9.99 2.24 16.53
C GLY A 68 9.48 3.53 17.19
N GLU A 69 10.27 4.56 17.39
CA GLU A 69 9.93 5.75 18.18
C GLU A 69 10.11 7.09 17.44
N ASP A 70 9.77 7.14 16.16
CA ASP A 70 9.82 8.40 15.43
C ASP A 70 8.43 9.08 15.45
N GLU A 71 8.31 10.23 16.12
CA GLU A 71 7.09 11.05 16.15
C GLU A 71 6.62 11.43 14.73
N SER A 72 7.54 11.50 13.76
CA SER A 72 7.23 11.81 12.36
C SER A 72 6.24 10.81 11.76
N ILE A 73 6.21 9.54 12.24
CA ILE A 73 5.27 8.53 11.75
C ILE A 73 3.81 8.95 11.94
N TYR A 74 3.47 9.58 13.08
CA TYR A 74 2.12 10.08 13.33
C TYR A 74 1.87 11.40 12.62
N ALA A 75 2.86 12.29 12.57
CA ALA A 75 2.73 13.55 11.84
C ALA A 75 2.38 13.30 10.37
N VAL A 76 3.11 12.41 9.69
CA VAL A 76 2.88 12.10 8.28
C VAL A 76 1.67 11.18 8.10
N ASN A 77 1.60 10.06 8.83
CA ASN A 77 0.61 9.01 8.55
C ASN A 77 -0.79 9.33 9.09
N THR A 78 -0.90 10.18 10.12
CA THR A 78 -2.17 10.48 10.80
C THR A 78 -2.61 11.92 10.54
N PHE A 79 -1.77 12.90 10.89
CA PHE A 79 -2.14 14.30 10.79
C PHE A 79 -2.02 14.86 9.37
N GLY A 80 -1.08 14.36 8.54
CA GLY A 80 -1.01 14.73 7.12
C GLY A 80 -2.33 14.48 6.38
N PRO A 81 -2.91 13.27 6.41
CA PRO A 81 -4.24 12.99 5.86
C PRO A 81 -5.36 13.87 6.46
N GLN A 82 -5.31 14.16 7.76
CA GLN A 82 -6.26 15.09 8.39
C GLN A 82 -6.18 16.48 7.77
N ASN A 83 -4.97 17.00 7.53
CA ASN A 83 -4.79 18.31 6.89
C ASN A 83 -5.40 18.33 5.49
N ILE A 84 -5.20 17.26 4.71
CA ILE A 84 -5.80 17.10 3.38
C ILE A 84 -7.34 17.14 3.46
N LEU A 85 -7.93 16.36 4.37
CA LEU A 85 -9.39 16.30 4.52
C LEU A 85 -9.96 17.65 4.97
N SER A 86 -9.31 18.31 5.94
CA SER A 86 -9.72 19.63 6.43
C SER A 86 -9.67 20.70 5.32
N ALA A 87 -8.64 20.66 4.47
CA ALA A 87 -8.52 21.59 3.35
C ALA A 87 -9.60 21.34 2.27
N CYS A 88 -9.99 20.05 2.06
CA CYS A 88 -11.06 19.70 1.12
C CYS A 88 -12.41 20.33 1.51
N LEU A 89 -12.70 20.49 2.80
CA LEU A 89 -13.93 21.13 3.28
C LEU A 89 -14.02 22.63 2.93
N LYS A 90 -12.89 23.27 2.57
CA LYS A 90 -12.86 24.67 2.16
C LYS A 90 -13.17 24.87 0.68
N LEU A 91 -13.21 23.80 -0.11
CA LEU A 91 -13.57 23.85 -1.52
C LEU A 91 -15.07 24.05 -1.68
N SER A 92 -15.47 24.87 -2.66
CA SER A 92 -16.88 25.03 -3.03
C SER A 92 -17.49 23.74 -3.60
N LYS A 93 -16.67 22.87 -4.15
CA LYS A 93 -17.02 21.55 -4.64
C LYS A 93 -15.97 20.55 -4.13
N PRO A 94 -16.30 19.72 -3.14
CA PRO A 94 -15.40 18.70 -2.64
C PRO A 94 -15.00 17.69 -3.72
N PRO A 95 -13.83 17.03 -3.59
CA PRO A 95 -13.42 15.95 -4.47
C PRO A 95 -14.48 14.83 -4.54
N LYS A 96 -14.67 14.25 -5.72
CA LYS A 96 -15.60 13.14 -5.94
C LYS A 96 -15.22 11.88 -5.17
N ASN A 97 -13.91 11.64 -4.98
CA ASN A 97 -13.36 10.55 -4.17
C ASN A 97 -11.97 10.91 -3.67
N ILE A 98 -11.70 10.59 -2.40
CA ILE A 98 -10.40 10.74 -1.75
C ILE A 98 -9.95 9.35 -1.34
N ILE A 99 -8.85 8.86 -1.91
CA ILE A 99 -8.26 7.58 -1.51
C ILE A 99 -7.15 7.83 -0.51
N LEU A 100 -7.28 7.21 0.66
CA LEU A 100 -6.26 7.21 1.72
C LEU A 100 -5.67 5.82 1.86
N ALA A 101 -4.35 5.70 1.65
CA ALA A 101 -3.65 4.44 1.83
C ALA A 101 -3.43 4.14 3.31
N SER A 102 -4.21 3.20 3.86
CA SER A 102 -4.00 2.54 5.14
C SER A 102 -3.08 1.32 4.97
N SER A 103 -3.24 0.29 5.77
CA SER A 103 -2.43 -0.94 5.70
C SER A 103 -3.12 -2.11 6.39
N ALA A 104 -2.84 -3.34 5.96
CA ALA A 104 -3.21 -4.54 6.69
C ALA A 104 -2.53 -4.66 8.07
N ASN A 105 -1.48 -3.87 8.34
CA ASN A 105 -0.84 -3.82 9.67
C ASN A 105 -1.79 -3.36 10.78
N ILE A 106 -2.90 -2.67 10.45
CA ILE A 106 -3.92 -2.32 11.43
C ILE A 106 -4.59 -3.53 12.06
N TYR A 107 -4.68 -4.64 11.31
CA TYR A 107 -5.30 -5.86 11.83
C TYR A 107 -4.47 -6.51 12.93
N GLY A 108 -3.13 -6.42 12.85
CA GLY A 108 -2.23 -6.99 13.84
C GLY A 108 -2.49 -8.47 14.05
N LEU A 109 -2.53 -8.89 15.33
CA LEU A 109 -2.82 -10.27 15.72
C LEU A 109 -4.33 -10.54 15.63
N GLN A 110 -4.70 -11.56 14.88
CA GLN A 110 -6.07 -12.03 14.71
C GLN A 110 -6.15 -13.53 15.01
N ASP A 111 -7.31 -13.97 15.49
CA ASP A 111 -7.59 -15.40 15.72
C ASP A 111 -7.80 -16.20 14.42
N LYS A 112 -7.83 -15.49 13.29
CA LYS A 112 -8.06 -16.05 11.96
C LYS A 112 -6.90 -15.73 11.03
N ASP A 113 -6.48 -16.69 10.23
CA ASP A 113 -5.48 -16.47 9.19
C ASP A 113 -6.00 -15.53 8.07
N ARG A 114 -7.31 -15.59 7.76
CA ARG A 114 -7.96 -14.77 6.72
C ARG A 114 -8.78 -13.64 7.36
N VAL A 115 -8.43 -12.40 7.00
CA VAL A 115 -9.03 -11.20 7.58
C VAL A 115 -9.78 -10.38 6.52
N ASN A 116 -11.00 -9.97 6.85
CA ASN A 116 -11.83 -9.06 6.08
C ASN A 116 -11.94 -7.70 6.77
N GLU A 117 -12.59 -6.75 6.12
CA GLU A 117 -12.71 -5.37 6.61
C GLU A 117 -13.53 -5.24 7.91
N GLY A 118 -14.32 -6.25 8.24
CA GLY A 118 -15.10 -6.33 9.49
C GLY A 118 -14.29 -6.84 10.68
N CYS A 119 -13.05 -7.35 10.47
CA CYS A 119 -12.18 -7.75 11.58
C CYS A 119 -11.76 -6.53 12.40
N LYS A 120 -11.82 -6.68 13.73
CA LYS A 120 -11.46 -5.60 14.67
C LYS A 120 -9.95 -5.31 14.54
N PRO A 121 -9.55 -4.05 14.32
CA PRO A 121 -8.15 -3.66 14.34
C PRO A 121 -7.49 -3.94 15.69
N ASN A 122 -6.27 -4.49 15.63
CA ASN A 122 -5.45 -4.82 16.80
C ASN A 122 -3.96 -4.64 16.46
N PRO A 123 -3.52 -3.40 16.08
CA PRO A 123 -2.16 -3.14 15.61
C PRO A 123 -1.13 -3.45 16.69
N VAL A 124 0.02 -3.99 16.27
CA VAL A 124 1.11 -4.42 17.16
C VAL A 124 2.38 -3.56 17.03
N ASN A 125 2.33 -2.50 16.24
CA ASN A 125 3.44 -1.57 16.05
C ASN A 125 2.94 -0.14 15.76
N HIS A 126 3.81 0.86 15.90
CA HIS A 126 3.48 2.27 15.67
C HIS A 126 2.97 2.55 14.27
N TYR A 127 3.49 1.88 13.24
CA TYR A 127 2.98 2.02 11.87
C TYR A 127 1.51 1.61 11.76
N GLY A 128 1.15 0.44 12.28
CA GLY A 128 -0.24 -0.01 12.32
C GLY A 128 -1.13 0.93 13.17
N CYS A 129 -0.62 1.39 14.33
CA CYS A 129 -1.34 2.35 15.17
C CYS A 129 -1.57 3.69 14.45
N SER A 130 -0.57 4.24 13.75
CA SER A 130 -0.70 5.51 13.03
C SER A 130 -1.71 5.41 11.88
N LYS A 131 -1.71 4.29 11.13
CA LYS A 131 -2.68 4.05 10.06
C LYS A 131 -4.10 3.84 10.61
N TRP A 132 -4.24 3.13 11.74
CA TRP A 132 -5.54 3.00 12.40
C TRP A 132 -6.06 4.34 12.93
N SER A 133 -5.19 5.17 13.51
CA SER A 133 -5.56 6.52 13.95
C SER A 133 -6.03 7.39 12.78
N MET A 134 -5.34 7.32 11.64
CA MET A 134 -5.76 7.98 10.40
C MET A 134 -7.17 7.55 9.97
N GLU A 135 -7.48 6.26 10.00
CA GLU A 135 -8.82 5.76 9.65
C GLU A 135 -9.92 6.28 10.58
N GLN A 136 -9.61 6.41 11.90
CA GLN A 136 -10.57 6.94 12.88
C GLN A 136 -10.79 8.44 12.67
N ILE A 137 -9.75 9.20 12.38
CA ILE A 137 -9.87 10.62 12.03
C ILE A 137 -10.66 10.78 10.74
N ALA A 138 -10.34 10.01 9.68
CA ALA A 138 -11.06 10.06 8.42
C ALA A 138 -12.57 9.77 8.60
N GLN A 139 -12.96 8.90 9.55
CA GLN A 139 -14.36 8.62 9.85
C GLN A 139 -15.14 9.88 10.26
N THR A 140 -14.51 10.85 10.91
CA THR A 140 -15.18 12.07 11.34
C THR A 140 -15.55 13.02 10.18
N TYR A 141 -15.03 12.78 8.98
CA TYR A 141 -15.31 13.54 7.76
C TYR A 141 -16.33 12.86 6.84
N SER A 142 -16.85 11.69 7.22
CA SER A 142 -17.67 10.84 6.33
C SER A 142 -19.04 11.41 5.97
N SER A 143 -19.53 12.43 6.70
CA SER A 143 -20.78 13.16 6.35
C SER A 143 -20.60 14.16 5.22
N ASP A 144 -19.36 14.63 4.99
CA ASP A 144 -19.07 15.75 4.11
C ASP A 144 -18.18 15.37 2.92
N LEU A 145 -17.42 14.28 3.05
CA LEU A 145 -16.45 13.81 2.06
C LEU A 145 -16.64 12.33 1.71
N ASN A 146 -16.44 12.02 0.43
CA ASN A 146 -16.38 10.64 -0.06
C ASN A 146 -14.96 10.10 0.06
N ILE A 147 -14.75 9.14 0.95
CA ILE A 147 -13.43 8.64 1.31
C ILE A 147 -13.36 7.13 1.09
N THR A 148 -12.39 6.69 0.29
CA THR A 148 -12.03 5.28 0.15
C THR A 148 -10.74 5.02 0.91
N ILE A 149 -10.80 4.23 1.97
CA ILE A 149 -9.64 3.75 2.71
C ILE A 149 -9.23 2.40 2.14
N THR A 150 -8.04 2.33 1.59
CA THR A 150 -7.47 1.07 1.13
C THR A 150 -6.61 0.44 2.23
N ARG A 151 -6.70 -0.86 2.40
CA ARG A 151 -5.88 -1.65 3.33
C ARG A 151 -5.05 -2.66 2.53
N PRO A 152 -3.96 -2.22 1.89
CA PRO A 152 -3.10 -3.14 1.17
C PRO A 152 -2.43 -4.11 2.13
N PHE A 153 -2.38 -5.38 1.73
CA PHE A 153 -1.53 -6.42 2.28
C PHE A 153 -0.12 -6.25 1.73
N ASN A 154 0.76 -7.25 1.87
CA ASN A 154 2.08 -7.07 1.29
C ASN A 154 1.98 -7.09 -0.24
N TYR A 155 2.77 -6.27 -0.88
CA TYR A 155 2.93 -6.27 -2.33
C TYR A 155 4.38 -5.96 -2.68
N THR A 156 4.79 -6.40 -3.86
CA THR A 156 6.17 -6.30 -4.31
C THR A 156 6.26 -6.10 -5.82
N GLY A 157 7.43 -5.70 -6.29
CA GLY A 157 7.73 -5.48 -7.70
C GLY A 157 9.03 -4.74 -7.89
N LEU A 158 9.34 -4.39 -9.12
CA LEU A 158 10.53 -3.59 -9.47
C LEU A 158 10.48 -2.22 -8.81
N GLY A 159 11.64 -1.74 -8.36
CA GLY A 159 11.80 -0.44 -7.71
C GLY A 159 11.51 -0.46 -6.19
N GLN A 160 11.06 -1.59 -5.63
CA GLN A 160 10.94 -1.72 -4.18
C GLN A 160 12.33 -1.86 -3.53
N GLN A 161 12.56 -1.11 -2.46
CA GLN A 161 13.85 -1.07 -1.77
C GLN A 161 14.21 -2.43 -1.12
N SER A 162 15.50 -2.80 -1.15
CA SER A 162 16.01 -4.07 -0.62
C SER A 162 15.96 -4.21 0.92
N LYS A 163 15.54 -3.17 1.64
CA LYS A 163 15.17 -3.30 3.06
C LYS A 163 13.93 -4.18 3.28
N PHE A 164 13.10 -4.40 2.24
CA PHE A 164 11.96 -5.31 2.29
C PHE A 164 12.38 -6.73 1.88
N ILE A 165 11.68 -7.73 2.45
CA ILE A 165 12.08 -9.14 2.37
C ILE A 165 12.15 -9.67 0.93
N VAL A 166 11.14 -9.40 0.09
CA VAL A 166 11.10 -9.95 -1.28
C VAL A 166 12.21 -9.36 -2.16
N PRO A 167 12.36 -8.02 -2.30
CA PRO A 167 13.45 -7.47 -3.10
C PRO A 167 14.84 -7.84 -2.55
N LYS A 168 15.01 -7.98 -1.22
CA LYS A 168 16.26 -8.49 -0.63
C LYS A 168 16.59 -9.88 -1.16
N ILE A 169 15.62 -10.80 -1.16
CA ILE A 169 15.82 -12.18 -1.66
C ILE A 169 16.13 -12.13 -3.17
N VAL A 170 15.32 -11.42 -3.96
CA VAL A 170 15.52 -11.28 -5.42
C VAL A 170 16.93 -10.76 -5.75
N GLU A 171 17.39 -9.74 -5.03
CA GLU A 171 18.73 -9.16 -5.25
C GLU A 171 19.85 -10.20 -5.05
N HIS A 172 19.77 -11.02 -4.00
CA HIS A 172 20.76 -12.09 -3.76
C HIS A 172 20.75 -13.13 -4.87
N PHE A 173 19.58 -13.49 -5.39
CA PHE A 173 19.48 -14.41 -6.55
C PHE A 173 20.05 -13.81 -7.83
N LYS A 174 19.77 -12.52 -8.10
CA LYS A 174 20.36 -11.80 -9.26
C LYS A 174 21.89 -11.73 -9.19
N GLN A 175 22.42 -11.51 -7.98
CA GLN A 175 23.86 -11.46 -7.73
C GLN A 175 24.51 -12.85 -7.66
N LYS A 176 23.74 -13.92 -7.74
CA LYS A 176 24.20 -15.31 -7.54
C LYS A 176 24.97 -15.48 -6.22
N SER A 177 24.50 -14.84 -5.16
CA SER A 177 25.10 -14.91 -3.84
C SER A 177 25.10 -16.37 -3.33
N PRO A 178 26.19 -16.85 -2.72
CA PRO A 178 26.25 -18.23 -2.21
C PRO A 178 25.40 -18.41 -0.94
N THR A 179 25.17 -17.33 -0.17
CA THR A 179 24.44 -17.38 1.09
C THR A 179 23.49 -16.18 1.21
N LEU A 180 22.39 -16.37 1.95
CA LEU A 180 21.44 -15.32 2.29
C LEU A 180 21.05 -15.45 3.77
N LYS A 181 21.24 -14.38 4.55
CA LYS A 181 20.84 -14.30 5.95
C LYS A 181 19.41 -13.79 6.08
N LEU A 182 18.55 -14.60 6.70
CA LEU A 182 17.15 -14.29 6.96
C LEU A 182 16.79 -14.60 8.41
N GLY A 183 15.76 -13.92 8.92
CA GLY A 183 15.12 -14.30 10.18
C GLY A 183 14.22 -15.54 9.99
N ASN A 184 13.00 -15.49 10.51
CA ASN A 184 12.06 -16.60 10.40
C ASN A 184 11.53 -16.73 8.96
N ILE A 185 11.80 -17.86 8.31
CA ILE A 185 11.29 -18.20 6.96
C ILE A 185 9.98 -18.99 6.98
N ASP A 186 9.56 -19.49 8.17
CA ASP A 186 8.29 -20.20 8.38
C ASP A 186 7.18 -19.22 8.77
N VAL A 187 7.07 -18.13 8.01
CA VAL A 187 6.00 -17.14 8.09
C VAL A 187 5.32 -17.03 6.73
N TRP A 188 4.00 -16.82 6.77
CA TRP A 188 3.16 -16.72 5.57
C TRP A 188 2.55 -15.34 5.47
N ARG A 189 2.61 -14.76 4.29
CA ARG A 189 1.98 -13.46 3.99
C ARG A 189 1.20 -13.54 2.69
N ASP A 190 0.23 -12.66 2.58
CA ASP A 190 -0.45 -12.38 1.32
C ASP A 190 0.39 -11.37 0.55
N PHE A 191 0.89 -11.77 -0.61
CA PHE A 191 1.67 -10.90 -1.50
C PHE A 191 0.92 -10.67 -2.80
N SER A 192 0.87 -9.41 -3.23
CA SER A 192 0.33 -8.99 -4.52
C SER A 192 1.44 -8.40 -5.39
N ASP A 193 1.20 -8.38 -6.69
CA ASP A 193 2.02 -7.63 -7.65
C ASP A 193 1.67 -6.14 -7.60
N VAL A 194 2.65 -5.27 -7.55
CA VAL A 194 2.44 -3.83 -7.49
C VAL A 194 1.69 -3.27 -8.70
N ARG A 195 1.85 -3.89 -9.88
CA ARG A 195 1.12 -3.50 -11.10
C ARG A 195 -0.38 -3.72 -10.94
N TRP A 196 -0.77 -4.87 -10.36
CA TRP A 196 -2.17 -5.16 -10.05
C TRP A 196 -2.72 -4.24 -8.95
N ILE A 197 -1.92 -3.90 -7.96
CA ILE A 197 -2.28 -2.89 -6.94
C ILE A 197 -2.56 -1.53 -7.60
N ALA A 198 -1.73 -1.10 -8.55
CA ALA A 198 -1.93 0.15 -9.28
C ALA A 198 -3.24 0.16 -10.10
N GLU A 199 -3.57 -0.95 -10.77
CA GLU A 199 -4.85 -1.13 -11.46
C GLU A 199 -6.03 -1.05 -10.50
N ALA A 200 -5.93 -1.70 -9.33
CA ALA A 200 -6.96 -1.65 -8.30
C ALA A 200 -7.18 -0.21 -7.77
N TYR A 201 -6.11 0.56 -7.53
CA TYR A 201 -6.23 1.97 -7.14
C TYR A 201 -6.92 2.81 -8.22
N THR A 202 -6.53 2.63 -9.48
CA THR A 202 -7.14 3.35 -10.63
C THR A 202 -8.63 3.05 -10.73
N SER A 203 -9.02 1.78 -10.59
CA SER A 203 -10.43 1.36 -10.66
C SER A 203 -11.24 1.85 -9.45
N LEU A 204 -10.67 1.82 -8.24
CA LEU A 204 -11.32 2.36 -7.04
C LEU A 204 -11.54 3.87 -7.12
N LEU A 205 -10.65 4.60 -7.78
CA LEU A 205 -10.79 6.04 -7.96
C LEU A 205 -12.05 6.37 -8.76
N ALA A 206 -12.32 5.60 -9.82
CA ALA A 206 -13.50 5.76 -10.67
C ALA A 206 -14.82 5.30 -10.01
N THR A 207 -14.75 4.65 -8.84
CA THR A 207 -15.90 4.12 -8.10
C THR A 207 -16.00 4.84 -6.73
N PRO A 208 -16.59 6.05 -6.66
CA PRO A 208 -16.68 6.82 -5.43
C PRO A 208 -17.42 6.08 -4.32
N ALA A 209 -17.03 6.37 -3.07
CA ALA A 209 -17.80 5.96 -1.90
C ALA A 209 -19.01 6.88 -1.71
N ASP A 210 -19.97 6.41 -0.93
CA ASP A 210 -20.98 7.25 -0.30
C ASP A 210 -20.55 7.40 1.17
N GLY A 211 -19.99 8.55 1.54
CA GLY A 211 -19.30 8.76 2.79
C GLY A 211 -17.96 8.02 2.85
N ILE A 212 -17.81 7.05 3.78
CA ILE A 212 -16.54 6.33 3.97
C ILE A 212 -16.65 4.84 3.66
N ARG A 213 -15.69 4.33 2.90
CA ARG A 213 -15.55 2.92 2.54
C ARG A 213 -14.17 2.41 2.88
N ARG A 214 -14.07 1.16 3.35
CA ARG A 214 -12.82 0.45 3.60
C ARG A 214 -12.73 -0.76 2.70
N VAL A 215 -11.56 -1.00 2.08
CA VAL A 215 -11.34 -2.09 1.12
C VAL A 215 -9.96 -2.70 1.29
N ASN A 216 -9.90 -4.01 1.48
CA ASN A 216 -8.64 -4.75 1.44
C ASN A 216 -8.11 -4.84 0.01
N LEU A 217 -6.82 -4.56 -0.17
CA LEU A 217 -6.10 -4.83 -1.42
C LEU A 217 -5.14 -6.01 -1.17
N CYS A 218 -5.52 -7.18 -1.66
CA CYS A 218 -4.81 -8.44 -1.39
C CYS A 218 -5.06 -9.48 -2.48
N SER A 219 -4.11 -10.40 -2.64
CA SER A 219 -4.25 -11.51 -3.59
C SER A 219 -5.24 -12.57 -3.10
N GLY A 220 -5.42 -12.69 -1.78
CA GLY A 220 -6.18 -13.75 -1.15
C GLY A 220 -5.41 -15.08 -1.05
N ARG A 221 -4.10 -15.08 -1.38
CA ARG A 221 -3.22 -16.25 -1.32
C ARG A 221 -2.11 -16.06 -0.28
N LEU A 222 -1.91 -17.06 0.56
CA LEU A 222 -0.77 -17.15 1.47
C LEU A 222 0.45 -17.70 0.74
N ILE A 223 1.59 -17.07 0.92
CA ILE A 223 2.89 -17.48 0.40
C ILE A 223 3.89 -17.48 1.55
N ALA A 224 4.60 -18.59 1.76
CA ALA A 224 5.65 -18.69 2.75
C ALA A 224 6.94 -18.03 2.23
N ILE A 225 7.77 -17.47 3.12
CA ILE A 225 9.07 -16.93 2.70
C ILE A 225 9.94 -18.04 2.06
N LYS A 226 9.90 -19.27 2.59
CA LYS A 226 10.60 -20.42 1.98
C LYS A 226 10.07 -20.78 0.58
N GLU A 227 8.78 -20.54 0.29
CA GLU A 227 8.19 -20.75 -1.03
C GLU A 227 8.73 -19.72 -2.04
N ILE A 228 8.94 -18.46 -1.61
CA ILE A 228 9.59 -17.42 -2.43
C ILE A 228 10.99 -17.85 -2.86
N ILE A 229 11.77 -18.42 -1.94
CA ILE A 229 13.11 -18.93 -2.21
C ILE A 229 13.06 -20.07 -3.25
N ALA A 230 12.15 -21.03 -3.08
CA ALA A 230 11.99 -22.14 -4.01
C ALA A 230 11.61 -21.66 -5.44
N ILE A 231 10.68 -20.71 -5.54
CA ILE A 231 10.30 -20.10 -6.84
C ILE A 231 11.52 -19.45 -7.50
N LEU A 232 12.33 -18.71 -6.75
CA LEU A 232 13.51 -18.04 -7.29
C LEU A 232 14.63 -19.00 -7.66
N GLN A 233 14.80 -20.11 -6.94
CA GLN A 233 15.70 -21.21 -7.33
C GLN A 233 15.28 -21.80 -8.67
N GLU A 234 13.99 -22.03 -8.88
CA GLU A 234 13.46 -22.56 -10.14
C GLU A 234 13.65 -21.55 -11.30
N VAL A 235 13.29 -20.27 -11.08
CA VAL A 235 13.38 -19.21 -12.11
C VAL A 235 14.82 -18.93 -12.51
N THR A 236 15.77 -18.94 -11.56
CA THR A 236 17.17 -18.54 -11.81
C THR A 236 18.11 -19.71 -12.09
N GLY A 237 17.71 -20.92 -11.72
CA GLY A 237 18.58 -22.10 -11.72
C GLY A 237 19.74 -21.99 -10.71
N HIS A 238 19.70 -21.03 -9.78
CA HIS A 238 20.72 -20.81 -8.77
C HIS A 238 20.26 -21.32 -7.41
N GLU A 239 21.11 -22.13 -6.75
CA GLU A 239 20.88 -22.56 -5.36
C GLU A 239 21.59 -21.60 -4.40
N ILE A 240 20.91 -21.21 -3.33
CA ILE A 240 21.43 -20.32 -2.31
C ILE A 240 21.30 -21.00 -0.93
N ASN A 241 22.36 -20.94 -0.13
CA ASN A 241 22.32 -21.41 1.25
C ASN A 241 21.65 -20.37 2.16
N ILE A 242 20.62 -20.79 2.92
CA ILE A 242 19.90 -19.90 3.85
C ILE A 242 20.51 -20.05 5.24
N GLU A 243 21.03 -18.97 5.76
CA GLU A 243 21.51 -18.88 7.13
C GLU A 243 20.49 -18.15 8.00
N THR A 244 20.11 -18.76 9.12
CA THR A 244 19.20 -18.13 10.08
C THR A 244 19.94 -17.07 10.87
N ASP A 245 19.45 -15.85 10.86
CA ASP A 245 19.97 -14.75 11.66
C ASP A 245 18.93 -14.38 12.75
N HIS A 246 19.28 -14.63 14.00
CA HIS A 246 18.41 -14.41 15.15
C HIS A 246 18.15 -12.91 15.40
N ASP A 247 19.07 -12.02 15.01
CA ASP A 247 18.89 -10.57 15.16
C ASP A 247 17.83 -10.02 14.21
N LEU A 248 17.53 -10.77 13.13
CA LEU A 248 16.47 -10.43 12.20
C LEU A 248 15.09 -11.01 12.59
N MET A 249 15.00 -11.73 13.71
CA MET A 249 13.73 -12.27 14.20
C MET A 249 12.94 -11.20 14.96
N ARG A 250 11.67 -11.02 14.58
CA ARG A 250 10.77 -10.09 15.28
C ARG A 250 10.17 -10.76 16.52
N GLN A 251 10.12 -10.04 17.65
CA GLN A 251 9.56 -10.55 18.91
C GLN A 251 8.06 -10.88 18.82
N ALA A 252 7.31 -10.14 18.02
CA ALA A 252 5.86 -10.33 17.80
C ALA A 252 5.59 -10.61 16.32
N ASP A 253 6.03 -11.78 15.81
CA ASP A 253 5.81 -12.12 14.40
C ASP A 253 4.44 -12.76 14.21
N ILE A 254 3.62 -12.14 13.36
CA ILE A 254 2.35 -12.70 12.91
C ILE A 254 2.66 -13.88 12.00
N LYS A 255 2.42 -15.11 12.47
CA LYS A 255 2.80 -16.32 11.73
C LYS A 255 2.12 -16.42 10.37
N ARG A 256 0.82 -16.11 10.29
CA ARG A 256 0.02 -16.19 9.05
C ARG A 256 -0.94 -15.01 8.98
N GLN A 257 -0.99 -14.35 7.83
CA GLN A 257 -1.96 -13.29 7.58
C GLN A 257 -2.32 -13.23 6.09
N CYS A 258 -3.57 -13.51 5.78
CA CYS A 258 -4.15 -13.50 4.44
C CYS A 258 -5.32 -12.51 4.40
N GLY A 259 -5.42 -11.73 3.33
CA GLY A 259 -6.58 -10.87 3.12
C GLY A 259 -7.77 -11.62 2.53
N ASP A 260 -8.97 -11.13 2.82
CA ASP A 260 -10.18 -11.45 2.09
C ASP A 260 -10.44 -10.34 1.07
N ASN A 261 -10.42 -10.67 -0.22
CA ASN A 261 -10.60 -9.74 -1.32
C ASN A 261 -12.02 -9.74 -1.91
N LYS A 262 -12.94 -10.43 -1.28
CA LYS A 262 -14.33 -10.57 -1.76
C LYS A 262 -14.98 -9.20 -2.00
N LYS A 263 -14.87 -8.31 -1.03
CA LYS A 263 -15.42 -6.95 -1.13
C LYS A 263 -14.82 -6.15 -2.28
N LEU A 264 -13.53 -6.30 -2.55
CA LEU A 264 -12.87 -5.63 -3.68
C LEU A 264 -13.48 -6.06 -5.01
N PHE A 265 -13.67 -7.37 -5.23
CA PHE A 265 -14.27 -7.89 -6.46
C PHE A 265 -15.77 -7.66 -6.57
N GLU A 266 -16.50 -7.54 -5.45
CA GLU A 266 -17.88 -7.08 -5.46
C GLU A 266 -18.00 -5.61 -5.91
N LEU A 267 -17.05 -4.77 -5.54
CA LEU A 267 -17.00 -3.36 -5.95
C LEU A 267 -16.46 -3.17 -7.37
N LEU A 268 -15.54 -4.00 -7.79
CA LEU A 268 -14.81 -3.91 -9.05
C LEU A 268 -14.87 -5.25 -9.81
N PRO A 269 -16.03 -5.65 -10.33
CA PRO A 269 -16.19 -6.94 -11.00
C PRO A 269 -15.33 -7.08 -12.26
N GLU A 270 -14.94 -5.96 -12.89
CA GLU A 270 -14.07 -5.94 -14.08
C GLU A 270 -12.57 -5.92 -13.75
N LEU A 271 -12.19 -5.82 -12.46
CA LEU A 271 -10.78 -5.86 -12.08
C LEU A 271 -10.22 -7.26 -12.41
N PRO A 272 -9.10 -7.36 -13.15
CA PRO A 272 -8.51 -8.65 -13.44
C PRO A 272 -8.08 -9.36 -12.16
N LEU A 273 -7.99 -10.69 -12.21
CA LEU A 273 -7.48 -11.49 -11.09
C LEU A 273 -6.04 -11.06 -10.77
N PRO A 274 -5.62 -11.18 -9.50
CA PRO A 274 -4.25 -10.89 -9.10
C PRO A 274 -3.23 -11.64 -9.95
N ILE A 275 -2.16 -10.94 -10.34
CA ILE A 275 -1.06 -11.55 -11.09
C ILE A 275 -0.47 -12.67 -10.23
N ALA A 276 -0.25 -13.84 -10.84
CA ALA A 276 0.38 -14.96 -10.15
C ALA A 276 1.76 -14.55 -9.64
N PHE A 277 2.06 -14.89 -8.38
CA PHE A 277 3.28 -14.43 -7.72
C PHE A 277 4.55 -14.92 -8.40
N GLU A 278 4.51 -16.10 -8.98
CA GLU A 278 5.59 -16.68 -9.80
C GLU A 278 5.95 -15.78 -10.99
N LYS A 279 4.94 -15.18 -11.65
CA LYS A 279 5.15 -14.20 -12.73
C LYS A 279 5.76 -12.89 -12.21
N THR A 280 5.40 -12.49 -11.00
CA THR A 280 6.01 -11.32 -10.36
C THR A 280 7.49 -11.57 -10.08
N MET A 281 7.84 -12.75 -9.55
CA MET A 281 9.23 -13.12 -9.31
C MET A 281 10.05 -13.19 -10.61
N GLN A 282 9.52 -13.83 -11.64
CA GLN A 282 10.14 -13.88 -12.95
C GLN A 282 10.39 -12.47 -13.50
N TRP A 283 9.37 -11.61 -13.47
CA TRP A 283 9.52 -10.20 -13.90
C TRP A 283 10.61 -9.45 -13.12
N MET A 284 10.67 -9.62 -11.80
CA MET A 284 11.68 -8.94 -10.97
C MET A 284 13.10 -9.44 -11.24
N VAL A 285 13.27 -10.71 -11.63
CA VAL A 285 14.58 -11.29 -11.99
C VAL A 285 15.04 -10.86 -13.38
N GLU A 286 14.14 -10.93 -14.38
CA GLU A 286 14.47 -10.70 -15.78
C GLU A 286 14.66 -9.21 -16.13
N SER A 287 14.06 -8.32 -15.35
CA SER A 287 14.20 -6.88 -15.58
C SER A 287 15.51 -6.36 -14.97
N GLN A 288 16.23 -5.56 -15.76
CA GLN A 288 17.52 -4.94 -15.38
C GLN A 288 17.33 -3.79 -14.40
#